data_dfdcecfbea4be4ab81a98471d47d16e2
#
_entry.id   dfdcecfbea4be4ab81a98471d47d16e2
#
_cell.length_a   1.000
_cell.length_b   1.000
_cell.length_c   1.000
_cell.angle_alpha   90.00
_cell.angle_beta   90.00
_cell.angle_gamma   90.00
#
_symmetry.space_group_name_H-M   'P 1'
#
loop_
_entity.id
_entity.type
_entity.pdbx_description
1 polymer ?
#
loop_
_entity_poly.entity_id
_entity_poly.type
_entity_poly.pdbx_seq_one_letter_code
_entity_poly.pdbx_strand_id
1 'polypeptide(L)'
;TTDRDGDVWPSYAERYVPEQWARRRESLTPGDFGFELWPELDVRPSDMRVRKNRFSAFSPGASDLAARLRAAAIDTLLVTGVATNICCETTARDGMMLDFTVGMVSDGCAAPSDDLHANALTNFYLTFGDVQTTADYCALLAQVRRGAA
;
A
#
# COMPACT_ATOMS: atom_id res chain seq x y z
N THR A 1 -0.22 -5.39 10.77
CA THR A 1 -1.42 -4.57 10.81
C THR A 1 -2.46 -5.10 11.78
N THR A 2 -2.02 -5.40 12.95
CA THR A 2 -2.83 -5.60 14.14
C THR A 2 -2.21 -4.76 15.23
N ASP A 3 -3.00 -4.06 16.01
CA ASP A 3 -2.49 -3.29 17.13
C ASP A 3 -2.48 -4.17 18.38
N ARG A 4 -1.44 -4.03 19.25
CA ARG A 4 -1.46 -4.65 20.58
C ARG A 4 -2.62 -4.14 21.43
N ASP A 5 -3.08 -2.92 21.16
CA ASP A 5 -4.08 -2.21 21.95
C ASP A 5 -5.53 -2.59 21.62
N GLY A 6 -5.74 -3.76 21.02
CA GLY A 6 -7.08 -4.35 20.94
C GLY A 6 -7.88 -4.02 19.69
N ASP A 7 -7.27 -3.41 18.66
CA ASP A 7 -7.92 -3.33 17.34
C ASP A 7 -7.91 -4.71 16.68
N VAL A 8 -8.78 -5.54 17.19
CA VAL A 8 -9.02 -6.88 16.65
C VAL A 8 -9.87 -6.71 15.41
N TRP A 9 -9.40 -7.27 14.30
CA TRP A 9 -10.21 -7.47 13.11
C TRP A 9 -10.88 -8.86 13.18
N PRO A 10 -12.08 -8.98 13.77
CA PRO A 10 -12.65 -10.27 14.14
C PRO A 10 -12.85 -11.20 12.94
N SER A 11 -13.47 -10.70 11.88
CA SER A 11 -13.72 -11.46 10.66
C SER A 11 -12.45 -11.94 9.95
N TYR A 12 -11.32 -11.27 10.15
CA TYR A 12 -10.03 -11.69 9.63
C TYR A 12 -9.38 -12.74 10.56
N ALA A 13 -9.50 -12.55 11.87
CA ALA A 13 -8.98 -13.49 12.85
C ALA A 13 -9.65 -14.87 12.74
N GLU A 14 -10.97 -14.90 12.52
CA GLU A 14 -11.77 -16.12 12.35
C GLU A 14 -11.37 -17.00 11.14
N ARG A 15 -10.61 -16.45 10.21
CA ARG A 15 -10.10 -17.20 9.03
C ARG A 15 -8.92 -18.11 9.35
N TYR A 16 -8.35 -18.00 10.54
CA TYR A 16 -7.13 -18.71 10.93
C TYR A 16 -7.38 -19.56 12.16
N VAL A 17 -6.68 -20.69 12.25
CA VAL A 17 -6.58 -21.42 13.51
C VAL A 17 -5.78 -20.58 14.52
N PRO A 18 -6.03 -20.74 15.83
CA PRO A 18 -5.47 -19.86 16.87
C PRO A 18 -3.95 -19.66 16.78
N GLU A 19 -3.19 -20.72 16.49
CA GLU A 19 -1.73 -20.68 16.41
C GLU A 19 -1.23 -19.87 15.20
N GLN A 20 -1.91 -19.97 14.06
CA GLN A 20 -1.58 -19.19 12.86
C GLN A 20 -1.91 -17.71 13.08
N TRP A 21 -3.03 -17.44 13.75
CA TRP A 21 -3.42 -16.09 14.10
C TRP A 21 -2.42 -15.44 15.05
N ALA A 22 -1.98 -16.16 16.08
CA ALA A 22 -0.98 -15.68 17.04
C ALA A 22 0.31 -15.27 16.34
N ARG A 23 0.87 -16.14 15.47
CA ARG A 23 2.09 -15.84 14.71
C ARG A 23 1.93 -14.63 13.79
N ARG A 24 0.78 -14.49 13.10
CA ARG A 24 0.50 -13.34 12.25
C ARG A 24 0.43 -12.05 13.04
N ARG A 25 -0.21 -12.11 14.17
CA ARG A 25 -0.37 -10.98 15.07
C ARG A 25 0.97 -10.52 15.64
N GLU A 26 1.81 -11.45 16.07
CA GLU A 26 3.17 -11.15 16.54
C GLU A 26 4.00 -10.50 15.42
N SER A 27 4.06 -11.11 14.24
CA SER A 27 4.91 -10.61 13.14
C SER A 27 4.53 -9.22 12.61
N LEU A 28 3.31 -8.73 12.88
CA LEU A 28 2.80 -7.45 12.38
C LEU A 28 2.48 -6.46 13.51
N THR A 29 3.05 -6.68 14.69
CA THR A 29 2.88 -5.82 15.86
C THR A 29 4.06 -4.85 15.98
N PRO A 30 3.84 -3.59 16.38
CA PRO A 30 4.90 -2.63 16.61
C PRO A 30 6.01 -3.17 17.52
N GLY A 31 7.26 -3.04 17.09
CA GLY A 31 8.44 -3.55 17.74
C GLY A 31 8.88 -4.94 17.28
N ASP A 32 8.10 -5.61 16.45
CA ASP A 32 8.51 -6.87 15.81
C ASP A 32 9.12 -6.60 14.43
N PHE A 33 10.06 -7.43 14.01
CA PHE A 33 10.79 -7.25 12.75
C PHE A 33 9.85 -7.15 11.52
N GLY A 34 8.78 -7.93 11.49
CA GLY A 34 7.83 -7.91 10.36
C GLY A 34 6.94 -6.66 10.31
N PHE A 35 6.92 -5.84 11.37
CA PHE A 35 6.23 -4.55 11.37
C PHE A 35 7.13 -3.41 10.89
N GLU A 36 8.43 -3.51 11.12
CA GLU A 36 9.37 -2.45 10.78
C GLU A 36 9.56 -2.34 9.28
N LEU A 37 9.97 -1.15 8.83
CA LEU A 37 10.36 -0.95 7.44
C LEU A 37 11.63 -1.74 7.13
N TRP A 38 11.71 -2.29 5.93
CA TRP A 38 12.89 -3.02 5.49
C TRP A 38 14.15 -2.15 5.62
N PRO A 39 15.23 -2.64 6.27
CA PRO A 39 16.39 -1.80 6.63
C PRO A 39 17.15 -1.19 5.44
N GLU A 40 17.02 -1.80 4.26
CA GLU A 40 17.69 -1.31 3.04
C GLU A 40 16.89 -0.24 2.29
N LEU A 41 15.67 0.10 2.74
CA LEU A 41 14.92 1.21 2.19
C LEU A 41 15.56 2.53 2.60
N ASP A 42 15.82 3.40 1.63
CA ASP A 42 16.28 4.78 1.86
C ASP A 42 15.15 5.64 2.44
N VAL A 43 14.85 5.42 3.71
CA VAL A 43 13.77 6.14 4.40
C VAL A 43 14.33 7.41 5.02
N ARG A 44 13.86 8.56 4.56
CA ARG A 44 14.30 9.88 5.00
C ARG A 44 13.47 10.43 6.15
N PRO A 45 14.01 11.32 6.99
CA PRO A 45 13.24 11.98 8.04
C PRO A 45 12.04 12.80 7.53
N SER A 46 12.10 13.25 6.27
CA SER A 46 11.03 13.98 5.59
C SER A 46 9.90 13.09 5.08
N ASP A 47 10.09 11.78 5.03
CA ASP A 47 9.10 10.88 4.48
C ASP A 47 7.92 10.73 5.44
N MET A 48 6.72 10.83 4.88
CA MET A 48 5.48 10.68 5.65
C MET A 48 5.30 9.21 6.05
N ARG A 49 5.30 8.94 7.33
CA ARG A 49 5.01 7.61 7.88
C ARG A 49 3.60 7.54 8.38
N VAL A 50 2.86 6.53 7.90
CA VAL A 50 1.46 6.30 8.25
C VAL A 50 1.29 4.86 8.70
N ARG A 51 0.76 4.67 9.89
CA ARG A 51 0.37 3.34 10.40
C ARG A 51 -1.03 2.99 9.89
N LYS A 52 -1.22 1.72 9.55
CA LYS A 52 -2.53 1.20 9.15
C LYS A 52 -2.80 -0.15 9.82
N ASN A 53 -4.05 -0.44 10.07
CA ASN A 53 -4.52 -1.69 10.69
C ASN A 53 -5.49 -2.48 9.80
N ARG A 54 -5.62 -2.12 8.54
CA ARG A 54 -6.40 -2.84 7.50
C ARG A 54 -5.53 -3.04 6.27
N PHE A 55 -5.98 -3.84 5.32
CA PHE A 55 -5.26 -4.05 4.06
C PHE A 55 -5.13 -2.74 3.28
N SER A 56 -6.24 -2.04 3.07
CA SER A 56 -6.18 -0.69 2.54
C SER A 56 -5.81 0.33 3.60
N ALA A 57 -4.92 1.25 3.24
CA ALA A 57 -4.60 2.41 4.06
C ALA A 57 -5.73 3.46 4.08
N PHE A 58 -6.67 3.37 3.15
CA PHE A 58 -7.81 4.29 3.03
C PHE A 58 -9.10 3.75 3.66
N SER A 59 -9.12 2.50 4.13
CA SER A 59 -10.31 1.97 4.82
C SER A 59 -10.69 2.84 6.01
N PRO A 60 -12.00 3.08 6.26
CA PRO A 60 -12.45 3.90 7.38
C PRO A 60 -11.84 3.45 8.73
N GLY A 61 -11.20 4.37 9.43
CA GLY A 61 -10.53 4.08 10.70
C GLY A 61 -9.20 3.32 10.59
N ALA A 62 -8.74 2.96 9.38
CA ALA A 62 -7.47 2.25 9.21
C ALA A 62 -6.26 3.15 9.40
N SER A 63 -6.34 4.39 8.94
CA SER A 63 -5.29 5.40 9.07
C SER A 63 -5.82 6.80 8.76
N ASP A 64 -4.96 7.79 8.92
CA ASP A 64 -5.20 9.20 8.56
C ASP A 64 -4.60 9.59 7.19
N LEU A 65 -4.22 8.61 6.35
CA LEU A 65 -3.50 8.83 5.10
C LEU A 65 -4.20 9.82 4.18
N ALA A 66 -5.51 9.66 3.93
CA ALA A 66 -6.26 10.53 3.03
C ALA A 66 -6.22 12.01 3.47
N ALA A 67 -6.38 12.25 4.76
CA ALA A 67 -6.33 13.60 5.32
C ALA A 67 -4.93 14.22 5.17
N ARG A 68 -3.88 13.45 5.43
CA ARG A 68 -2.49 13.91 5.28
C ARG A 68 -2.13 14.22 3.83
N LEU A 69 -2.52 13.36 2.89
CA LEU A 69 -2.26 13.58 1.47
C LEU A 69 -2.95 14.86 0.97
N ARG A 70 -4.22 15.05 1.33
CA ARG A 70 -4.96 16.27 0.98
C ARG A 70 -4.37 17.53 1.61
N ALA A 71 -3.94 17.45 2.87
CA ALA A 71 -3.26 18.56 3.53
C ALA A 71 -1.91 18.93 2.86
N ALA A 72 -1.25 17.95 2.26
CA ALA A 72 -0.02 18.14 1.48
C ALA A 72 -0.27 18.51 0.00
N ALA A 73 -1.55 18.70 -0.40
CA ALA A 73 -1.95 18.94 -1.79
C ALA A 73 -1.48 17.85 -2.78
N ILE A 74 -1.42 16.59 -2.30
CA ILE A 74 -1.09 15.43 -3.12
C ILE A 74 -2.39 14.87 -3.70
N ASP A 75 -2.46 14.76 -5.01
CA ASP A 75 -3.59 14.24 -5.78
C ASP A 75 -3.25 12.98 -6.59
N THR A 76 -1.98 12.65 -6.70
CA THR A 76 -1.48 11.53 -7.51
C THR A 76 -0.62 10.59 -6.66
N LEU A 77 -0.88 9.29 -6.79
CA LEU A 77 -0.26 8.24 -6.01
C LEU A 77 0.37 7.18 -6.90
N LEU A 78 1.59 6.78 -6.60
CA LEU A 78 2.22 5.59 -7.15
C LEU A 78 2.33 4.54 -6.04
N VAL A 79 1.63 3.42 -6.21
CA VAL A 79 1.57 2.37 -5.19
C VAL A 79 2.61 1.30 -5.46
N THR A 80 3.43 1.00 -4.44
CA THR A 80 4.44 -0.06 -4.44
C THR A 80 4.32 -0.93 -3.20
N GLY A 81 4.97 -2.08 -3.19
CA GLY A 81 5.12 -2.94 -2.00
C GLY A 81 4.49 -4.32 -2.13
N VAL A 82 4.12 -4.90 -0.98
CA VAL A 82 3.58 -6.27 -0.88
C VAL A 82 2.33 -6.32 0.04
N ALA A 83 1.34 -7.15 -0.29
CA ALA A 83 1.27 -7.96 -1.50
C ALA A 83 0.45 -7.22 -2.57
N THR A 84 0.84 -7.38 -3.85
CA THR A 84 0.19 -6.72 -5.00
C THR A 84 -1.32 -6.88 -4.97
N ASN A 85 -1.79 -8.12 -4.87
CA ASN A 85 -3.20 -8.52 -4.92
C ASN A 85 -3.96 -8.34 -3.59
N ILE A 86 -3.35 -7.76 -2.58
CA ILE A 86 -3.99 -7.54 -1.27
C ILE A 86 -3.85 -6.07 -0.87
N CYS A 87 -2.76 -5.72 -0.16
CA CYS A 87 -2.61 -4.37 0.41
C CYS A 87 -2.43 -3.29 -0.67
N CYS A 88 -1.64 -3.60 -1.72
CA CYS A 88 -1.38 -2.63 -2.78
C CYS A 88 -2.66 -2.37 -3.59
N GLU A 89 -3.27 -3.42 -4.13
CA GLU A 89 -4.47 -3.30 -4.94
C GLU A 89 -5.65 -2.68 -4.17
N THR A 90 -5.92 -3.12 -2.93
CA THR A 90 -7.01 -2.54 -2.15
C THR A 90 -6.76 -1.07 -1.83
N THR A 91 -5.52 -0.69 -1.48
CA THR A 91 -5.18 0.72 -1.26
C THR A 91 -5.31 1.54 -2.54
N ALA A 92 -4.85 1.01 -3.68
CA ALA A 92 -4.93 1.70 -4.96
C ALA A 92 -6.39 1.93 -5.41
N ARG A 93 -7.25 0.91 -5.29
CA ARG A 93 -8.69 1.02 -5.61
C ARG A 93 -9.40 2.03 -4.72
N ASP A 94 -9.19 1.96 -3.41
CA ASP A 94 -9.79 2.92 -2.47
C ASP A 94 -9.28 4.34 -2.72
N GLY A 95 -7.99 4.49 -3.07
CA GLY A 95 -7.40 5.78 -3.44
C GLY A 95 -8.11 6.40 -4.65
N MET A 96 -8.32 5.61 -5.70
CA MET A 96 -9.05 6.06 -6.90
C MET A 96 -10.50 6.45 -6.54
N MET A 97 -11.20 5.66 -5.73
CA MET A 97 -12.57 5.98 -5.29
C MET A 97 -12.65 7.19 -4.35
N LEU A 98 -11.51 7.67 -3.85
CA LEU A 98 -11.37 8.92 -3.09
C LEU A 98 -10.86 10.09 -3.95
N ASP A 99 -10.94 9.98 -5.28
CA ASP A 99 -10.55 11.00 -6.26
C ASP A 99 -9.03 11.26 -6.36
N PHE A 100 -8.18 10.30 -5.96
CA PHE A 100 -6.77 10.34 -6.31
C PHE A 100 -6.54 9.75 -7.70
N THR A 101 -5.63 10.33 -8.46
CA THR A 101 -5.04 9.67 -9.63
C THR A 101 -4.08 8.60 -9.14
N VAL A 102 -4.28 7.34 -9.53
CA VAL A 102 -3.50 6.23 -8.97
C VAL A 102 -2.85 5.40 -10.04
N GLY A 103 -1.56 5.13 -9.87
CA GLY A 103 -0.78 4.15 -10.62
C GLY A 103 -0.23 3.05 -9.71
N MET A 104 -0.12 1.84 -10.24
CA MET A 104 0.62 0.75 -9.59
C MET A 104 1.94 0.51 -10.33
N VAL A 105 3.02 0.37 -9.56
CA VAL A 105 4.36 0.13 -10.12
C VAL A 105 4.55 -1.38 -10.27
N SER A 106 4.55 -1.89 -11.50
CA SER A 106 4.52 -3.33 -11.77
C SER A 106 5.72 -4.07 -11.20
N ASP A 107 6.92 -3.58 -11.42
CA ASP A 107 8.18 -4.13 -10.90
C ASP A 107 8.53 -3.63 -9.48
N GLY A 108 7.73 -2.74 -8.93
CA GLY A 108 7.80 -2.27 -7.54
C GLY A 108 6.81 -2.95 -6.59
N CYS A 109 6.02 -3.89 -7.09
CA CYS A 109 5.09 -4.70 -6.31
C CYS A 109 5.44 -6.18 -6.40
N ALA A 110 5.05 -6.98 -5.38
CA ALA A 110 5.20 -8.42 -5.39
C ALA A 110 4.00 -9.13 -4.75
N ALA A 111 3.71 -10.34 -5.21
CA ALA A 111 2.66 -11.21 -4.68
C ALA A 111 3.20 -12.62 -4.41
N PRO A 112 2.43 -13.50 -3.71
CA PRO A 112 2.87 -14.87 -3.44
C PRO A 112 3.09 -15.74 -4.70
N SER A 113 2.53 -15.34 -5.84
CA SER A 113 2.76 -15.98 -7.15
C SER A 113 2.63 -14.97 -8.27
N ASP A 114 3.24 -15.29 -9.43
CA ASP A 114 3.19 -14.49 -10.64
C ASP A 114 1.75 -14.33 -11.16
N ASP A 115 0.94 -15.38 -11.07
CA ASP A 115 -0.47 -15.33 -11.48
C ASP A 115 -1.29 -14.34 -10.63
N LEU A 116 -1.11 -14.35 -9.31
CA LEU A 116 -1.78 -13.40 -8.42
C LEU A 116 -1.31 -11.97 -8.67
N HIS A 117 -0.04 -11.79 -8.98
CA HIS A 117 0.53 -10.50 -9.33
C HIS A 117 -0.06 -9.98 -10.65
N ALA A 118 0.03 -10.76 -11.72
CA ALA A 118 -0.43 -10.39 -13.05
C ALA A 118 -1.95 -10.12 -13.08
N ASN A 119 -2.75 -10.95 -12.41
CA ASN A 119 -4.20 -10.78 -12.34
C ASN A 119 -4.59 -9.49 -11.62
N ALA A 120 -3.92 -9.16 -10.50
CA ALA A 120 -4.19 -7.93 -9.78
C ALA A 120 -3.85 -6.69 -10.62
N LEU A 121 -2.68 -6.67 -11.26
CA LEU A 121 -2.27 -5.56 -12.13
C LEU A 121 -3.19 -5.41 -13.34
N THR A 122 -3.59 -6.50 -13.98
CA THR A 122 -4.52 -6.49 -15.11
C THR A 122 -5.86 -5.92 -14.70
N ASN A 123 -6.44 -6.40 -13.61
CA ASN A 123 -7.72 -5.89 -13.10
C ASN A 123 -7.66 -4.40 -12.77
N PHE A 124 -6.55 -3.98 -12.14
CA PHE A 124 -6.36 -2.58 -11.80
C PHE A 124 -6.27 -1.70 -13.05
N TYR A 125 -5.44 -2.09 -14.02
CA TYR A 125 -5.24 -1.36 -15.27
C TYR A 125 -6.53 -1.18 -16.08
N LEU A 126 -7.35 -2.21 -16.14
CA LEU A 126 -8.59 -2.18 -16.94
C LEU A 126 -9.66 -1.20 -16.41
N THR A 127 -9.58 -0.82 -15.12
CA THR A 127 -10.72 -0.13 -14.49
C THR A 127 -10.34 1.03 -13.56
N PHE A 128 -9.23 0.92 -12.83
CA PHE A 128 -8.99 1.79 -11.67
C PHE A 128 -7.86 2.80 -11.85
N GLY A 129 -6.89 2.53 -12.70
CA GLY A 129 -5.75 3.42 -12.88
C GLY A 129 -4.68 2.83 -13.78
N ASP A 130 -3.52 3.45 -13.80
CA ASP A 130 -2.43 3.07 -14.68
C ASP A 130 -1.50 2.03 -14.04
N VAL A 131 -0.82 1.25 -14.88
CA VAL A 131 0.19 0.27 -14.45
C VAL A 131 1.41 0.41 -15.35
N GLN A 132 2.51 0.84 -14.77
CA GLN A 132 3.77 1.05 -15.48
C GLN A 132 4.93 0.44 -14.68
N THR A 133 6.10 0.35 -15.32
CA THR A 133 7.34 -0.01 -14.64
C THR A 133 7.92 1.18 -13.88
N THR A 134 8.83 0.91 -12.95
CA THR A 134 9.62 1.96 -12.27
C THR A 134 10.30 2.89 -13.28
N ALA A 135 10.87 2.33 -14.35
CA ALA A 135 11.56 3.11 -15.38
C ALA A 135 10.61 4.08 -16.10
N ASP A 136 9.39 3.65 -16.45
CA ASP A 136 8.41 4.46 -17.13
C ASP A 136 7.90 5.60 -16.25
N TYR A 137 7.55 5.33 -14.99
CA TYR A 137 7.14 6.37 -14.04
C TYR A 137 8.27 7.37 -13.75
N CYS A 138 9.51 6.91 -13.62
CA CYS A 138 10.66 7.82 -13.49
C CYS A 138 10.82 8.74 -14.70
N ALA A 139 10.63 8.21 -15.91
CA ALA A 139 10.69 9.01 -17.14
C ALA A 139 9.56 10.05 -17.20
N LEU A 140 8.34 9.67 -16.82
CA LEU A 140 7.18 10.58 -16.73
C LEU A 140 7.45 11.71 -15.71
N LEU A 141 7.88 11.39 -14.51
CA LEU A 141 8.20 12.38 -13.47
C LEU A 141 9.30 13.34 -13.87
N ALA A 142 10.31 12.87 -14.63
CA ALA A 142 11.36 13.72 -15.16
C ALA A 142 10.84 14.69 -16.24
N GLN A 143 9.82 14.32 -17.01
CA GLN A 143 9.16 15.20 -17.98
C GLN A 143 8.33 16.30 -17.29
N VAL A 144 7.53 15.93 -16.29
CA VAL A 144 6.73 16.88 -15.50
C VAL A 144 7.61 17.95 -14.85
N ARG A 145 8.73 17.56 -14.25
CA ARG A 145 9.70 18.51 -13.65
C ARG A 145 10.28 19.48 -14.67
N ARG A 146 10.51 19.05 -15.91
CA ARG A 146 11.02 19.93 -16.98
C ARG A 146 9.98 20.89 -17.53
N GLY A 147 8.71 20.50 -17.51
CA GLY A 147 7.62 21.36 -17.98
C GLY A 147 7.16 22.39 -16.95
N ALA A 148 7.54 22.24 -15.68
CA ALA A 148 7.19 23.14 -14.59
C ALA A 148 8.28 24.19 -14.28
N ALA A 149 9.43 24.17 -14.98
CA ALA A 149 10.53 25.11 -14.87
C ALA A 149 10.52 26.12 -16.02
#